data_d8248d8eae1e18ffd78343af2bd9498a
#
_entry.id   d8248d8eae1e18ffd78343af2bd9498a
#
_cell.length_a   1.000
_cell.length_b   1.000
_cell.length_c   1.000
_cell.angle_alpha   90.00
_cell.angle_beta   90.00
_cell.angle_gamma   90.00
#
_symmetry.space_group_name_H-M   'P 1'
#
loop_
_entity.id
_entity.type
_entity.pdbx_description
1 polymer ?
#
loop_
_entity_poly.entity_id
_entity_poly.type
_entity_poly.pdbx_seq_one_letter_code
_entity_poly.pdbx_strand_id
1 'polypeptide(L)'
;MADPFFCSNFASMNRIIGSQRYLLLITLLWVTASPLVAQLQSEWTDKAYYYLEQDSLAQAEACFTEAIKAAPASEQTSMLYNNLGTIQRRRGKIHEAIQSYTQALELIPLSIPIMIERATAYMALGNDDKAYTDLCNILDQDASHTEALCYRAFIYTNRREYTSARADYKRLLAIAPFHEHGLLGLALLDQREGRLQAAEQQLSQLIDRHPDNATYWQARANVLTEQKLYDLALLDIETAITLQPTDAYIYVSRAELHLKMKHRTAARKDLDHAVTLGLTRAALSELYEQCK
;
A
#
# COMPACT_ATOMS: atom_id res chain seq x y z
N MET A 1 -81.14 27.35 5.74
CA MET A 1 -80.39 26.61 4.70
C MET A 1 -78.96 27.18 4.71
N ALA A 2 -78.01 26.45 5.26
CA ALA A 2 -76.60 26.85 5.33
C ALA A 2 -75.90 26.41 4.02
N ASP A 3 -75.18 27.32 3.46
CA ASP A 3 -74.55 27.24 2.16
C ASP A 3 -73.45 26.15 2.14
N PRO A 4 -73.52 25.13 1.27
CA PRO A 4 -72.55 24.06 1.21
C PRO A 4 -71.14 24.49 0.77
N PHE A 5 -70.95 25.69 0.28
CA PHE A 5 -69.65 26.25 -0.12
C PHE A 5 -68.76 26.67 1.05
N PHE A 6 -69.31 26.91 2.23
CA PHE A 6 -68.51 27.32 3.42
C PHE A 6 -67.83 26.17 4.14
N CYS A 7 -68.39 24.94 4.06
CA CYS A 7 -67.81 23.78 4.72
C CYS A 7 -66.61 23.13 3.93
N SER A 8 -66.58 23.30 2.60
CA SER A 8 -65.50 22.73 1.80
C SER A 8 -64.18 23.52 1.91
N ASN A 9 -64.26 24.81 2.11
CA ASN A 9 -63.08 25.68 2.28
C ASN A 9 -62.43 25.53 3.65
N PHE A 10 -63.17 25.22 4.70
CA PHE A 10 -62.59 24.98 6.05
C PHE A 10 -61.84 23.65 6.15
N ALA A 11 -62.29 22.62 5.46
CA ALA A 11 -61.61 21.32 5.44
C ALA A 11 -60.32 21.34 4.59
N SER A 12 -60.31 22.12 3.48
CA SER A 12 -59.09 22.30 2.65
C SER A 12 -58.06 23.19 3.35
N MET A 13 -58.48 24.21 4.07
CA MET A 13 -57.61 25.11 4.82
C MET A 13 -56.95 24.41 6.02
N ASN A 14 -57.71 23.54 6.72
CA ASN A 14 -57.14 22.73 7.80
C ASN A 14 -56.12 21.65 7.31
N ARG A 15 -56.28 21.09 6.10
CA ARG A 15 -55.30 20.19 5.49
C ARG A 15 -54.01 20.96 5.09
N ILE A 16 -54.11 22.16 4.56
CA ILE A 16 -52.95 22.98 4.17
C ILE A 16 -52.19 23.44 5.43
N ILE A 17 -52.89 23.89 6.48
CA ILE A 17 -52.28 24.30 7.75
C ILE A 17 -51.63 23.09 8.46
N GLY A 18 -52.26 21.91 8.39
CA GLY A 18 -51.68 20.67 8.89
C GLY A 18 -50.39 20.28 8.17
N SER A 19 -50.38 20.30 6.84
CA SER A 19 -49.18 19.99 6.04
C SER A 19 -48.04 20.99 6.24
N GLN A 20 -48.34 22.29 6.35
CA GLN A 20 -47.32 23.30 6.66
C GLN A 20 -46.74 23.16 8.07
N ARG A 21 -47.56 22.77 9.08
CA ARG A 21 -47.08 22.49 10.43
C ARG A 21 -46.17 21.23 10.47
N TYR A 22 -46.50 20.19 9.72
CA TYR A 22 -45.65 19.01 9.59
C TYR A 22 -44.34 19.36 8.84
N LEU A 23 -44.39 20.15 7.78
CA LEU A 23 -43.19 20.64 7.08
C LEU A 23 -42.31 21.50 8.01
N LEU A 24 -42.88 22.42 8.78
CA LEU A 24 -42.16 23.25 9.74
C LEU A 24 -41.56 22.40 10.89
N LEU A 25 -42.27 21.39 11.38
CA LEU A 25 -41.74 20.45 12.41
C LEU A 25 -40.61 19.58 11.86
N ILE A 26 -40.73 19.11 10.62
CA ILE A 26 -39.67 18.35 9.94
C ILE A 26 -38.44 19.23 9.72
N THR A 27 -38.62 20.47 9.22
CA THR A 27 -37.49 21.40 9.02
C THR A 27 -36.86 21.83 10.33
N LEU A 28 -37.65 22.03 11.42
CA LEU A 28 -37.12 22.35 12.74
C LEU A 28 -36.32 21.15 13.33
N LEU A 29 -36.81 19.93 13.16
CA LEU A 29 -36.09 18.69 13.56
C LEU A 29 -34.78 18.51 12.79
N TRP A 30 -34.76 18.83 11.49
CA TRP A 30 -33.54 18.78 10.69
C TRP A 30 -32.52 19.86 11.09
N VAL A 31 -32.99 21.11 11.36
CA VAL A 31 -32.13 22.23 11.78
C VAL A 31 -31.52 21.98 13.18
N THR A 32 -32.21 21.30 14.09
CA THR A 32 -31.72 21.03 15.43
C THR A 32 -30.90 19.72 15.49
N ALA A 33 -31.17 18.77 14.61
CA ALA A 33 -30.43 17.50 14.55
C ALA A 33 -29.04 17.65 13.93
N SER A 34 -28.85 18.56 12.95
CA SER A 34 -27.58 18.73 12.26
C SER A 34 -26.38 19.10 13.17
N PRO A 35 -26.48 20.05 14.12
CA PRO A 35 -25.37 20.37 15.00
C PRO A 35 -25.03 19.24 15.99
N LEU A 36 -26.03 18.51 16.49
CA LEU A 36 -25.82 17.38 17.40
C LEU A 36 -25.11 16.22 16.67
N VAL A 37 -25.50 15.94 15.44
CA VAL A 37 -24.88 14.92 14.60
C VAL A 37 -23.42 15.29 14.30
N ALA A 38 -23.14 16.54 13.94
CA ALA A 38 -21.77 17.02 13.72
C ALA A 38 -20.92 16.96 15.00
N GLN A 39 -21.50 17.31 16.14
CA GLN A 39 -20.81 17.19 17.44
C GLN A 39 -20.46 15.74 17.78
N LEU A 40 -21.40 14.83 17.58
CA LEU A 40 -21.18 13.40 17.84
C LEU A 40 -20.12 12.82 16.91
N GLN A 41 -20.13 13.18 15.63
CA GLN A 41 -19.10 12.81 14.66
C GLN A 41 -17.71 13.30 15.12
N SER A 42 -17.60 14.57 15.53
CA SER A 42 -16.34 15.15 16.02
C SER A 42 -15.84 14.42 17.25
N GLU A 43 -16.69 14.16 18.23
CA GLU A 43 -16.32 13.44 19.47
C GLU A 43 -15.75 12.04 19.17
N TRP A 44 -16.38 11.27 18.28
CA TRP A 44 -15.87 9.96 17.89
C TRP A 44 -14.58 10.06 17.08
N THR A 45 -14.45 11.08 16.23
CA THR A 45 -13.23 11.34 15.47
C THR A 45 -12.06 11.67 16.39
N ASP A 46 -12.25 12.54 17.38
CA ASP A 46 -11.23 12.91 18.35
C ASP A 46 -10.78 11.70 19.18
N LYS A 47 -11.73 10.86 19.62
CA LYS A 47 -11.42 9.59 20.29
C LYS A 47 -10.64 8.64 19.39
N ALA A 48 -10.96 8.58 18.10
CA ALA A 48 -10.25 7.73 17.16
C ALA A 48 -8.79 8.16 17.01
N TYR A 49 -8.51 9.47 16.85
CA TYR A 49 -7.15 9.98 16.81
C TYR A 49 -6.40 9.78 18.13
N TYR A 50 -7.05 9.97 19.28
CA TYR A 50 -6.45 9.65 20.56
C TYR A 50 -5.98 8.19 20.64
N TYR A 51 -6.80 7.23 20.20
CA TYR A 51 -6.41 5.82 20.18
C TYR A 51 -5.33 5.51 19.15
N LEU A 52 -5.25 6.26 18.03
CA LEU A 52 -4.14 6.14 17.07
C LEU A 52 -2.81 6.55 17.68
N GLU A 53 -2.78 7.64 18.46
CA GLU A 53 -1.57 8.09 19.18
C GLU A 53 -1.09 7.05 20.20
N GLN A 54 -2.00 6.26 20.75
CA GLN A 54 -1.70 5.15 21.68
C GLN A 54 -1.40 3.82 20.95
N ASP A 55 -1.29 3.82 19.62
CA ASP A 55 -1.18 2.61 18.77
C ASP A 55 -2.29 1.56 19.01
N SER A 56 -3.42 2.01 19.56
CA SER A 56 -4.57 1.17 19.89
C SER A 56 -5.51 1.03 18.68
N LEU A 57 -5.03 0.33 17.64
CA LEU A 57 -5.68 0.26 16.32
C LEU A 57 -7.12 -0.31 16.37
N ALA A 58 -7.42 -1.24 17.29
CA ALA A 58 -8.75 -1.83 17.40
C ALA A 58 -9.79 -0.82 17.91
N GLN A 59 -9.42 -0.01 18.92
CA GLN A 59 -10.27 1.04 19.47
C GLN A 59 -10.42 2.19 18.45
N ALA A 60 -9.35 2.57 17.76
CA ALA A 60 -9.40 3.57 16.72
C ALA A 60 -10.35 3.15 15.58
N GLU A 61 -10.30 1.89 15.12
CA GLU A 61 -11.23 1.35 14.10
C GLU A 61 -12.68 1.45 14.55
N ALA A 62 -12.98 1.06 15.82
CA ALA A 62 -14.33 1.16 16.36
C ALA A 62 -14.82 2.62 16.41
N CYS A 63 -13.98 3.55 16.86
CA CYS A 63 -14.34 4.97 16.94
C CYS A 63 -14.57 5.60 15.56
N PHE A 64 -13.73 5.32 14.55
CA PHE A 64 -13.99 5.78 13.19
C PHE A 64 -15.27 5.19 12.60
N THR A 65 -15.58 3.93 12.92
CA THR A 65 -16.84 3.31 12.48
C THR A 65 -18.05 4.04 13.06
N GLU A 66 -18.03 4.42 14.36
CA GLU A 66 -19.11 5.19 14.99
C GLU A 66 -19.16 6.63 14.44
N ALA A 67 -18.01 7.27 14.18
CA ALA A 67 -17.96 8.59 13.54
C ALA A 67 -18.62 8.58 12.15
N ILE A 68 -18.37 7.54 11.35
CA ILE A 68 -18.96 7.36 10.01
C ILE A 68 -20.47 7.15 10.11
N LYS A 69 -20.96 6.36 11.06
CA LYS A 69 -22.41 6.16 11.26
C LYS A 69 -23.13 7.43 11.65
N ALA A 70 -22.47 8.33 12.39
CA ALA A 70 -23.00 9.62 12.79
C ALA A 70 -22.87 10.69 11.67
N ALA A 71 -22.12 10.42 10.59
CA ALA A 71 -21.79 11.41 9.59
C ALA A 71 -22.77 11.40 8.41
N PRO A 72 -23.17 12.57 7.87
CA PRO A 72 -23.79 12.64 6.56
C PRO A 72 -22.74 12.34 5.47
N ALA A 73 -23.20 11.86 4.30
CA ALA A 73 -22.32 11.67 3.15
C ALA A 73 -21.71 13.02 2.72
N SER A 74 -20.41 13.16 2.87
CA SER A 74 -19.67 14.41 2.65
C SER A 74 -18.19 14.14 2.37
N GLU A 75 -17.47 15.17 1.99
CA GLU A 75 -16.02 15.12 1.85
C GLU A 75 -15.32 14.70 3.17
N GLN A 76 -15.80 15.21 4.30
CA GLN A 76 -15.28 14.81 5.62
C GLN A 76 -15.50 13.32 5.88
N THR A 77 -16.64 12.78 5.49
CA THR A 77 -16.92 11.33 5.62
C THR A 77 -16.00 10.49 4.73
N SER A 78 -15.64 11.00 3.55
CA SER A 78 -14.62 10.36 2.71
C SER A 78 -13.28 10.21 3.44
N MET A 79 -12.84 11.26 4.16
CA MET A 79 -11.62 11.22 4.96
C MET A 79 -11.71 10.21 6.11
N LEU A 80 -12.87 10.09 6.76
CA LEU A 80 -13.08 9.07 7.81
C LEU A 80 -12.97 7.65 7.24
N TYR A 81 -13.56 7.39 6.08
CA TYR A 81 -13.42 6.10 5.38
C TYR A 81 -11.97 5.82 4.98
N ASN A 82 -11.23 6.82 4.50
CA ASN A 82 -9.80 6.67 4.19
C ASN A 82 -8.98 6.28 5.43
N ASN A 83 -9.19 6.98 6.54
CA ASN A 83 -8.52 6.67 7.81
C ASN A 83 -8.90 5.28 8.33
N LEU A 84 -10.18 4.91 8.25
CA LEU A 84 -10.65 3.57 8.59
C LEU A 84 -9.94 2.50 7.76
N GLY A 85 -9.86 2.69 6.44
CA GLY A 85 -9.15 1.78 5.54
C GLY A 85 -7.66 1.64 5.89
N THR A 86 -7.00 2.75 6.22
CA THR A 86 -5.58 2.74 6.62
C THR A 86 -5.37 1.93 7.91
N ILE A 87 -6.26 2.07 8.92
CA ILE A 87 -6.19 1.29 10.15
C ILE A 87 -6.45 -0.19 9.87
N GLN A 88 -7.45 -0.51 9.06
CA GLN A 88 -7.77 -1.88 8.67
C GLN A 88 -6.60 -2.54 7.97
N ARG A 89 -5.92 -1.81 7.06
CA ARG A 89 -4.70 -2.30 6.40
C ARG A 89 -3.57 -2.56 7.40
N ARG A 90 -3.30 -1.64 8.34
CA ARG A 90 -2.31 -1.84 9.43
C ARG A 90 -2.64 -3.04 10.32
N ARG A 91 -3.91 -3.40 10.47
CA ARG A 91 -4.38 -4.59 11.20
C ARG A 91 -4.38 -5.87 10.36
N GLY A 92 -3.93 -5.83 9.11
CA GLY A 92 -3.96 -6.97 8.18
C GLY A 92 -5.34 -7.27 7.57
N LYS A 93 -6.35 -6.43 7.82
CA LYS A 93 -7.70 -6.57 7.28
C LYS A 93 -7.79 -5.93 5.89
N ILE A 94 -7.05 -6.49 4.92
CA ILE A 94 -6.85 -5.87 3.61
C ILE A 94 -8.15 -5.77 2.82
N HIS A 95 -9.04 -6.77 2.89
CA HIS A 95 -10.31 -6.74 2.18
C HIS A 95 -11.23 -5.63 2.68
N GLU A 96 -11.33 -5.46 4.00
CA GLU A 96 -12.10 -4.40 4.64
C GLU A 96 -11.52 -3.02 4.31
N ALA A 97 -10.19 -2.89 4.29
CA ALA A 97 -9.51 -1.66 3.90
C ALA A 97 -9.89 -1.23 2.47
N ILE A 98 -9.89 -2.16 1.52
CA ILE A 98 -10.31 -1.89 0.13
C ILE A 98 -11.77 -1.43 0.07
N GLN A 99 -12.66 -2.01 0.86
CA GLN A 99 -14.05 -1.58 0.94
C GLN A 99 -14.16 -0.14 1.46
N SER A 100 -13.43 0.18 2.54
CA SER A 100 -13.40 1.52 3.11
C SER A 100 -12.84 2.56 2.12
N TYR A 101 -11.73 2.28 1.43
CA TYR A 101 -11.20 3.16 0.40
C TYR A 101 -12.17 3.32 -0.78
N THR A 102 -12.92 2.26 -1.13
CA THR A 102 -13.92 2.34 -2.19
C THR A 102 -15.08 3.25 -1.79
N GLN A 103 -15.58 3.14 -0.54
CA GLN A 103 -16.59 4.06 -0.02
C GLN A 103 -16.08 5.52 0.03
N ALA A 104 -14.82 5.72 0.37
CA ALA A 104 -14.20 7.04 0.32
C ALA A 104 -14.20 7.62 -1.11
N LEU A 105 -13.87 6.80 -2.12
CA LEU A 105 -13.84 7.21 -3.53
C LEU A 105 -15.24 7.36 -4.16
N GLU A 106 -16.28 6.73 -3.61
CA GLU A 106 -17.67 7.01 -4.00
C GLU A 106 -18.08 8.44 -3.62
N LEU A 107 -17.53 8.99 -2.52
CA LEU A 107 -17.78 10.35 -2.06
C LEU A 107 -16.87 11.38 -2.74
N ILE A 108 -15.60 11.05 -2.95
CA ILE A 108 -14.62 11.89 -3.66
C ILE A 108 -13.96 11.06 -4.76
N PRO A 109 -14.59 10.97 -5.93
CA PRO A 109 -14.01 10.27 -7.08
C PRO A 109 -12.66 10.86 -7.48
N LEU A 110 -11.72 9.99 -7.86
CA LEU A 110 -10.40 10.37 -8.37
C LEU A 110 -9.49 11.08 -7.35
N SER A 111 -9.72 10.91 -6.04
CA SER A 111 -8.80 11.39 -5.00
C SER A 111 -7.49 10.61 -5.07
N ILE A 112 -6.40 11.26 -5.50
CA ILE A 112 -5.06 10.65 -5.62
C ILE A 112 -4.61 9.98 -4.31
N PRO A 113 -4.70 10.63 -3.12
CA PRO A 113 -4.29 9.99 -1.87
C PRO A 113 -5.05 8.69 -1.56
N ILE A 114 -6.35 8.64 -1.87
CA ILE A 114 -7.16 7.44 -1.59
C ILE A 114 -6.91 6.35 -2.63
N MET A 115 -6.73 6.73 -3.90
CA MET A 115 -6.42 5.77 -4.96
C MET A 115 -5.07 5.09 -4.76
N ILE A 116 -4.04 5.82 -4.27
CA ILE A 116 -2.72 5.21 -4.00
C ILE A 116 -2.80 4.19 -2.85
N GLU A 117 -3.54 4.52 -1.78
CA GLU A 117 -3.77 3.59 -0.67
C GLU A 117 -4.55 2.34 -1.11
N ARG A 118 -5.59 2.50 -1.95
CA ARG A 118 -6.35 1.37 -2.49
C ARG A 118 -5.52 0.52 -3.45
N ALA A 119 -4.70 1.14 -4.29
CA ALA A 119 -3.78 0.43 -5.18
C ALA A 119 -2.79 -0.43 -4.39
N THR A 120 -2.17 0.12 -3.33
CA THR A 120 -1.27 -0.65 -2.46
C THR A 120 -1.97 -1.81 -1.75
N ALA A 121 -3.23 -1.61 -1.33
CA ALA A 121 -4.03 -2.68 -0.75
C ALA A 121 -4.37 -3.79 -1.78
N TYR A 122 -4.69 -3.43 -3.03
CA TYR A 122 -4.87 -4.40 -4.11
C TYR A 122 -3.59 -5.18 -4.41
N MET A 123 -2.42 -4.50 -4.46
CA MET A 123 -1.12 -5.16 -4.65
C MET A 123 -0.82 -6.14 -3.52
N ALA A 124 -1.14 -5.80 -2.28
CA ALA A 124 -0.97 -6.70 -1.13
C ALA A 124 -1.82 -7.99 -1.24
N LEU A 125 -2.93 -7.95 -1.98
CA LEU A 125 -3.73 -9.14 -2.31
C LEU A 125 -3.33 -9.83 -3.61
N GLY A 126 -2.31 -9.34 -4.31
CA GLY A 126 -1.93 -9.84 -5.64
C GLY A 126 -2.93 -9.48 -6.75
N ASN A 127 -3.82 -8.50 -6.50
CA ASN A 127 -4.79 -8.03 -7.50
C ASN A 127 -4.20 -6.88 -8.32
N ASP A 128 -3.16 -7.21 -9.08
CA ASP A 128 -2.40 -6.23 -9.87
C ASP A 128 -3.25 -5.51 -10.93
N ASP A 129 -4.33 -6.11 -11.43
CA ASP A 129 -5.19 -5.47 -12.44
C ASP A 129 -5.97 -4.28 -11.88
N LYS A 130 -6.52 -4.43 -10.67
CA LYS A 130 -7.23 -3.32 -10.01
C LYS A 130 -6.27 -2.24 -9.52
N ALA A 131 -5.11 -2.63 -8.98
CA ALA A 131 -4.06 -1.69 -8.63
C ALA A 131 -3.60 -0.88 -9.84
N TYR A 132 -3.35 -1.53 -10.97
CA TYR A 132 -2.97 -0.90 -12.23
C TYR A 132 -3.99 0.15 -12.69
N THR A 133 -5.30 -0.16 -12.57
CA THR A 133 -6.37 0.79 -12.93
C THR A 133 -6.30 2.07 -12.09
N ASP A 134 -6.17 1.95 -10.76
CA ASP A 134 -6.04 3.11 -9.88
C ASP A 134 -4.77 3.91 -10.20
N LEU A 135 -3.64 3.23 -10.44
CA LEU A 135 -2.36 3.88 -10.78
C LEU A 135 -2.42 4.61 -12.12
N CYS A 136 -3.12 4.07 -13.12
CA CYS A 136 -3.35 4.78 -14.38
C CYS A 136 -4.21 6.03 -14.18
N ASN A 137 -5.30 5.95 -13.42
CA ASN A 137 -6.14 7.10 -13.10
C ASN A 137 -5.36 8.21 -12.38
N ILE A 138 -4.42 7.85 -11.49
CA ILE A 138 -3.51 8.81 -10.84
C ILE A 138 -2.61 9.47 -11.89
N LEU A 139 -1.98 8.69 -12.76
CA LEU A 139 -1.01 9.19 -13.73
C LEU A 139 -1.66 9.96 -14.88
N ASP A 140 -2.96 9.77 -15.10
CA ASP A 140 -3.76 10.59 -16.03
C ASP A 140 -4.02 11.99 -15.44
N GLN A 141 -4.11 12.12 -14.11
CA GLN A 141 -4.27 13.41 -13.42
C GLN A 141 -2.92 14.08 -13.15
N ASP A 142 -1.98 13.34 -12.62
CA ASP A 142 -0.61 13.77 -12.31
C ASP A 142 0.39 12.80 -12.92
N ALA A 143 0.78 13.12 -14.14
CA ALA A 143 1.75 12.33 -14.89
C ALA A 143 3.14 12.24 -14.22
N SER A 144 3.40 13.07 -13.21
CA SER A 144 4.67 13.13 -12.46
C SER A 144 4.62 12.46 -11.09
N HIS A 145 3.50 11.82 -10.73
CA HIS A 145 3.33 11.19 -9.42
C HIS A 145 4.29 10.01 -9.23
N THR A 146 5.30 10.22 -8.42
CA THR A 146 6.45 9.31 -8.30
C THR A 146 6.09 7.92 -7.76
N GLU A 147 5.22 7.84 -6.76
CA GLU A 147 4.78 6.54 -6.20
C GLU A 147 3.95 5.75 -7.21
N ALA A 148 3.06 6.42 -7.94
CA ALA A 148 2.26 5.75 -8.98
C ALA A 148 3.13 5.20 -10.12
N LEU A 149 4.15 5.96 -10.55
CA LEU A 149 5.14 5.49 -11.52
C LEU A 149 5.90 4.27 -10.98
N CYS A 150 6.33 4.32 -9.72
CA CYS A 150 7.06 3.23 -9.07
C CYS A 150 6.23 1.94 -9.01
N TYR A 151 5.01 2.03 -8.50
CA TYR A 151 4.14 0.87 -8.37
C TYR A 151 3.67 0.31 -9.71
N ARG A 152 3.38 1.16 -10.70
CA ARG A 152 3.02 0.69 -12.04
C ARG A 152 4.20 0.00 -12.73
N ALA A 153 5.41 0.54 -12.60
CA ALA A 153 6.62 -0.10 -13.09
C ALA A 153 6.85 -1.48 -12.43
N PHE A 154 6.58 -1.60 -11.14
CA PHE A 154 6.64 -2.89 -10.44
C PHE A 154 5.63 -3.90 -11.03
N ILE A 155 4.37 -3.48 -11.24
CA ILE A 155 3.34 -4.33 -11.87
C ILE A 155 3.76 -4.76 -13.28
N TYR A 156 4.27 -3.83 -14.10
CA TYR A 156 4.80 -4.17 -15.42
C TYR A 156 5.95 -5.18 -15.35
N THR A 157 6.84 -5.05 -14.34
CA THR A 157 7.94 -5.99 -14.15
C THR A 157 7.43 -7.41 -13.84
N ASN A 158 6.40 -7.53 -12.99
CA ASN A 158 5.77 -8.81 -12.66
C ASN A 158 5.07 -9.43 -13.88
N ARG A 159 4.47 -8.61 -14.73
CA ARG A 159 3.84 -9.04 -16.00
C ARG A 159 4.85 -9.33 -17.11
N ARG A 160 6.15 -9.13 -16.86
CA ARG A 160 7.23 -9.24 -17.86
C ARG A 160 7.14 -8.21 -18.99
N GLU A 161 6.42 -7.12 -18.78
CA GLU A 161 6.31 -5.98 -19.69
C GLU A 161 7.50 -5.02 -19.46
N TYR A 162 8.71 -5.53 -19.69
CA TYR A 162 9.96 -4.86 -19.28
C TYR A 162 10.18 -3.50 -19.93
N THR A 163 9.72 -3.32 -21.17
CA THR A 163 9.82 -2.02 -21.86
C THR A 163 9.00 -0.94 -21.15
N SER A 164 7.77 -1.25 -20.78
CA SER A 164 6.87 -0.34 -20.05
C SER A 164 7.40 -0.07 -18.64
N ALA A 165 7.84 -1.12 -17.93
CA ALA A 165 8.45 -0.99 -16.60
C ALA A 165 9.65 -0.02 -16.64
N ARG A 166 10.53 -0.17 -17.60
CA ARG A 166 11.70 0.69 -17.77
C ARG A 166 11.33 2.13 -18.08
N ALA A 167 10.32 2.35 -18.89
CA ALA A 167 9.85 3.69 -19.22
C ALA A 167 9.37 4.42 -17.95
N ASP A 168 8.58 3.77 -17.11
CA ASP A 168 8.08 4.34 -15.86
C ASP A 168 9.21 4.57 -14.84
N TYR A 169 10.12 3.60 -14.64
CA TYR A 169 11.28 3.81 -13.75
C TYR A 169 12.19 4.95 -14.23
N LYS A 170 12.47 5.06 -15.54
CA LYS A 170 13.26 6.17 -16.08
C LYS A 170 12.56 7.51 -15.87
N ARG A 171 11.25 7.57 -16.07
CA ARG A 171 10.46 8.77 -15.83
C ARG A 171 10.47 9.16 -14.34
N LEU A 172 10.29 8.20 -13.45
CA LEU A 172 10.42 8.38 -12.01
C LEU A 172 11.80 8.97 -11.65
N LEU A 173 12.88 8.36 -12.13
CA LEU A 173 14.24 8.79 -11.81
C LEU A 173 14.66 10.10 -12.49
N ALA A 174 13.98 10.52 -13.56
CA ALA A 174 14.14 11.85 -14.14
C ALA A 174 13.54 12.94 -13.22
N ILE A 175 12.47 12.61 -12.48
CA ILE A 175 11.82 13.51 -11.50
C ILE A 175 12.54 13.46 -10.16
N ALA A 176 12.85 12.27 -9.67
CA ALA A 176 13.48 11.99 -8.38
C ALA A 176 14.70 11.07 -8.59
N PRO A 177 15.88 11.62 -8.94
CA PRO A 177 17.06 10.83 -9.32
C PRO A 177 17.55 9.84 -8.26
N PHE A 178 17.18 10.06 -7.01
CA PHE A 178 17.62 9.27 -5.86
C PHE A 178 16.47 8.53 -5.16
N HIS A 179 15.39 8.29 -5.87
CA HIS A 179 14.27 7.53 -5.34
C HIS A 179 14.66 6.06 -5.14
N GLU A 180 14.77 5.63 -3.89
CA GLU A 180 15.32 4.33 -3.50
C GLU A 180 14.64 3.16 -4.21
N HIS A 181 13.30 3.07 -4.11
CA HIS A 181 12.55 2.00 -4.77
C HIS A 181 12.62 2.07 -6.30
N GLY A 182 12.77 3.27 -6.86
CA GLY A 182 12.97 3.46 -8.30
C GLY A 182 14.32 2.91 -8.77
N LEU A 183 15.41 3.24 -8.05
CA LEU A 183 16.75 2.73 -8.33
C LEU A 183 16.82 1.21 -8.13
N LEU A 184 16.29 0.70 -7.02
CA LEU A 184 16.25 -0.74 -6.74
C LEU A 184 15.43 -1.49 -7.81
N GLY A 185 14.23 -0.98 -8.13
CA GLY A 185 13.36 -1.60 -9.13
C GLY A 185 14.00 -1.63 -10.52
N LEU A 186 14.66 -0.54 -10.93
CA LEU A 186 15.39 -0.49 -12.20
C LEU A 186 16.61 -1.42 -12.18
N ALA A 187 17.34 -1.52 -11.07
CA ALA A 187 18.47 -2.43 -10.93
C ALA A 187 18.05 -3.90 -11.07
N LEU A 188 16.97 -4.29 -10.39
CA LEU A 188 16.42 -5.65 -10.50
C LEU A 188 15.88 -5.95 -11.90
N LEU A 189 15.31 -4.96 -12.57
CA LEU A 189 14.90 -5.08 -13.96
C LEU A 189 16.11 -5.23 -14.88
N ASP A 190 17.18 -4.45 -14.68
CA ASP A 190 18.42 -4.54 -15.44
C ASP A 190 19.11 -5.90 -15.24
N GLN A 191 19.12 -6.42 -14.01
CA GLN A 191 19.59 -7.76 -13.71
C GLN A 191 18.82 -8.82 -14.51
N ARG A 192 17.47 -8.78 -14.48
CA ARG A 192 16.61 -9.74 -15.22
C ARG A 192 16.82 -9.71 -16.73
N GLU A 193 17.17 -8.56 -17.28
CA GLU A 193 17.46 -8.40 -18.71
C GLU A 193 18.93 -8.60 -19.06
N GLY A 194 19.77 -9.02 -18.09
CA GLY A 194 21.18 -9.28 -18.29
C GLY A 194 22.06 -8.04 -18.41
N ARG A 195 21.56 -6.84 -18.09
CA ARG A 195 22.34 -5.59 -18.07
C ARG A 195 23.04 -5.41 -16.73
N LEU A 196 23.92 -6.38 -16.41
CA LEU A 196 24.51 -6.54 -15.08
C LEU A 196 25.33 -5.33 -14.62
N GLN A 197 26.07 -4.65 -15.52
CA GLN A 197 26.85 -3.47 -15.17
C GLN A 197 25.95 -2.29 -14.77
N ALA A 198 24.83 -2.10 -15.45
CA ALA A 198 23.88 -1.04 -15.10
C ALA A 198 23.22 -1.32 -13.73
N ALA A 199 22.82 -2.58 -13.47
CA ALA A 199 22.29 -3.01 -12.18
C ALA A 199 23.29 -2.77 -11.03
N GLU A 200 24.56 -3.14 -11.22
CA GLU A 200 25.63 -2.93 -10.25
C GLU A 200 25.82 -1.43 -9.95
N GLN A 201 25.83 -0.56 -10.95
CA GLN A 201 25.98 0.89 -10.77
C GLN A 201 24.83 1.48 -9.93
N GLN A 202 23.59 1.08 -10.20
CA GLN A 202 22.43 1.58 -9.46
C GLN A 202 22.44 1.10 -8.01
N LEU A 203 22.79 -0.17 -7.78
CA LEU A 203 22.92 -0.73 -6.42
C LEU A 203 24.08 -0.10 -5.66
N SER A 204 25.19 0.22 -6.32
CA SER A 204 26.30 0.95 -5.72
C SER A 204 25.88 2.35 -5.27
N GLN A 205 25.09 3.09 -6.08
CA GLN A 205 24.52 4.38 -5.66
C GLN A 205 23.61 4.27 -4.44
N LEU A 206 22.84 3.17 -4.32
CA LEU A 206 22.00 2.90 -3.15
C LEU A 206 22.87 2.61 -1.91
N ILE A 207 23.90 1.79 -2.05
CA ILE A 207 24.83 1.45 -0.97
C ILE A 207 25.59 2.68 -0.47
N ASP A 208 26.07 3.55 -1.37
CA ASP A 208 26.76 4.79 -1.01
C ASP A 208 25.90 5.72 -0.14
N ARG A 209 24.59 5.67 -0.30
CA ARG A 209 23.64 6.51 0.45
C ARG A 209 23.13 5.83 1.72
N HIS A 210 22.94 4.54 1.66
CA HIS A 210 22.35 3.71 2.71
C HIS A 210 23.23 2.48 2.97
N PRO A 211 24.45 2.68 3.47
CA PRO A 211 25.42 1.60 3.67
C PRO A 211 25.00 0.60 4.75
N ASP A 212 24.02 0.95 5.57
CA ASP A 212 23.42 0.14 6.62
C ASP A 212 22.25 -0.74 6.14
N ASN A 213 21.84 -0.61 4.87
CA ASN A 213 20.75 -1.42 4.32
C ASN A 213 21.27 -2.72 3.69
N ALA A 214 21.13 -3.83 4.43
CA ALA A 214 21.59 -5.17 4.02
C ALA A 214 21.00 -5.62 2.68
N THR A 215 19.78 -5.21 2.34
CA THR A 215 19.10 -5.59 1.10
C THR A 215 19.87 -5.13 -0.15
N TYR A 216 20.49 -3.95 -0.11
CA TYR A 216 21.24 -3.42 -1.27
C TYR A 216 22.55 -4.18 -1.47
N TRP A 217 23.24 -4.52 -0.39
CA TRP A 217 24.43 -5.36 -0.44
C TRP A 217 24.12 -6.75 -0.97
N GLN A 218 23.05 -7.40 -0.48
CA GLN A 218 22.59 -8.69 -0.98
C GLN A 218 22.21 -8.63 -2.46
N ALA A 219 21.47 -7.59 -2.88
CA ALA A 219 21.09 -7.43 -4.29
C ALA A 219 22.32 -7.26 -5.18
N ARG A 220 23.33 -6.46 -4.76
CA ARG A 220 24.57 -6.31 -5.53
C ARG A 220 25.39 -7.58 -5.57
N ALA A 221 25.45 -8.32 -4.47
CA ALA A 221 26.11 -9.63 -4.44
C ALA A 221 25.49 -10.61 -5.45
N ASN A 222 24.17 -10.61 -5.60
CA ASN A 222 23.48 -11.43 -6.60
C ASN A 222 23.88 -11.05 -8.03
N VAL A 223 23.93 -9.75 -8.35
CA VAL A 223 24.39 -9.22 -9.62
C VAL A 223 25.87 -9.60 -9.90
N LEU A 224 26.74 -9.41 -8.90
CA LEU A 224 28.16 -9.76 -9.00
C LEU A 224 28.35 -11.28 -9.20
N THR A 225 27.50 -12.10 -8.59
CA THR A 225 27.49 -13.55 -8.78
C THR A 225 27.16 -13.92 -10.23
N GLU A 226 26.21 -13.25 -10.85
CA GLU A 226 25.88 -13.45 -12.26
C GLU A 226 27.01 -12.96 -13.19
N GLN A 227 27.72 -11.90 -12.81
CA GLN A 227 28.94 -11.44 -13.48
C GLN A 227 30.14 -12.39 -13.27
N LYS A 228 30.02 -13.39 -12.43
CA LYS A 228 31.10 -14.32 -12.00
C LYS A 228 32.21 -13.63 -11.19
N LEU A 229 31.93 -12.49 -10.59
CA LEU A 229 32.83 -11.74 -9.71
C LEU A 229 32.66 -12.26 -8.27
N TYR A 230 32.94 -13.54 -8.05
CA TYR A 230 32.57 -14.27 -6.84
C TYR A 230 33.20 -13.72 -5.56
N ASP A 231 34.45 -13.28 -5.61
CA ASP A 231 35.13 -12.72 -4.43
C ASP A 231 34.48 -11.40 -3.95
N LEU A 232 34.08 -10.55 -4.90
CA LEU A 232 33.34 -9.30 -4.61
C LEU A 232 31.92 -9.60 -4.10
N ALA A 233 31.26 -10.58 -4.71
CA ALA A 233 29.95 -11.03 -4.25
C ALA A 233 30.00 -11.57 -2.81
N LEU A 234 31.06 -12.31 -2.45
CA LEU A 234 31.23 -12.84 -1.10
C LEU A 234 31.43 -11.71 -0.08
N LEU A 235 32.21 -10.68 -0.42
CA LEU A 235 32.41 -9.51 0.45
C LEU A 235 31.09 -8.77 0.72
N ASP A 236 30.29 -8.54 -0.34
CA ASP A 236 29.00 -7.88 -0.21
C ASP A 236 28.02 -8.69 0.64
N ILE A 237 27.93 -10.02 0.43
CA ILE A 237 27.01 -10.88 1.17
C ILE A 237 27.42 -11.00 2.65
N GLU A 238 28.72 -11.02 2.96
CA GLU A 238 29.23 -10.99 4.33
C GLU A 238 28.90 -9.68 5.04
N THR A 239 28.96 -8.56 4.32
CA THR A 239 28.50 -7.26 4.83
C THR A 239 27.01 -7.30 5.12
N ALA A 240 26.18 -7.85 4.21
CA ALA A 240 24.75 -8.01 4.43
C ALA A 240 24.42 -8.87 5.67
N ILE A 241 25.14 -9.98 5.88
CA ILE A 241 25.02 -10.83 7.08
C ILE A 241 25.39 -10.07 8.35
N THR A 242 26.43 -9.24 8.29
CA THR A 242 26.86 -8.45 9.46
C THR A 242 25.77 -7.44 9.85
N LEU A 243 25.09 -6.84 8.87
CA LEU A 243 24.01 -5.89 9.08
C LEU A 243 22.70 -6.56 9.55
N GLN A 244 22.38 -7.73 9.00
CA GLN A 244 21.16 -8.47 9.33
C GLN A 244 21.44 -9.97 9.54
N PRO A 245 22.03 -10.36 10.68
CA PRO A 245 22.44 -11.73 10.94
C PRO A 245 21.30 -12.73 11.14
N THR A 246 20.08 -12.25 11.31
CA THR A 246 18.88 -13.08 11.50
C THR A 246 18.02 -13.23 10.23
N ASP A 247 18.41 -12.63 9.12
CA ASP A 247 17.71 -12.80 7.85
C ASP A 247 18.16 -14.08 7.15
N ALA A 248 17.29 -15.09 7.16
CA ALA A 248 17.55 -16.40 6.57
C ALA A 248 17.84 -16.33 5.06
N TYR A 249 17.25 -15.36 4.34
CA TYR A 249 17.41 -15.28 2.88
C TYR A 249 18.81 -14.82 2.47
N ILE A 250 19.52 -14.05 3.30
CA ILE A 250 20.90 -13.67 3.02
C ILE A 250 21.82 -14.89 3.04
N TYR A 251 21.59 -15.84 3.97
CA TYR A 251 22.33 -17.10 3.99
C TYR A 251 22.00 -17.99 2.79
N VAL A 252 20.75 -17.99 2.33
CA VAL A 252 20.38 -18.66 1.07
C VAL A 252 21.16 -18.08 -0.11
N SER A 253 21.24 -16.74 -0.23
CA SER A 253 22.04 -16.09 -1.28
C SER A 253 23.51 -16.47 -1.19
N ARG A 254 24.10 -16.58 0.03
CA ARG A 254 25.49 -17.04 0.17
C ARG A 254 25.65 -18.52 -0.18
N ALA A 255 24.68 -19.35 0.14
CA ALA A 255 24.69 -20.75 -0.27
C ALA A 255 24.68 -20.90 -1.80
N GLU A 256 23.84 -20.11 -2.50
CA GLU A 256 23.82 -20.10 -3.97
C GLU A 256 25.15 -19.64 -4.57
N LEU A 257 25.78 -18.60 -3.99
CA LEU A 257 27.12 -18.17 -4.37
C LEU A 257 28.15 -19.29 -4.16
N HIS A 258 28.15 -19.97 -3.01
CA HIS A 258 29.02 -21.09 -2.75
C HIS A 258 28.79 -22.23 -3.74
N LEU A 259 27.58 -22.53 -4.14
CA LEU A 259 27.30 -23.53 -5.19
C LEU A 259 27.89 -23.13 -6.54
N LYS A 260 27.82 -21.85 -6.93
CA LYS A 260 28.47 -21.33 -8.16
C LYS A 260 30.01 -21.48 -8.07
N MET A 261 30.58 -21.32 -6.87
CA MET A 261 32.01 -21.53 -6.60
C MET A 261 32.37 -23.04 -6.41
N LYS A 262 31.40 -23.94 -6.48
CA LYS A 262 31.55 -25.39 -6.23
C LYS A 262 31.92 -25.73 -4.78
N HIS A 263 31.69 -24.85 -3.84
CA HIS A 263 31.94 -25.01 -2.41
C HIS A 263 30.73 -25.66 -1.71
N ARG A 264 30.38 -26.90 -2.08
CA ARG A 264 29.16 -27.60 -1.66
C ARG A 264 28.98 -27.71 -0.15
N THR A 265 30.09 -27.94 0.59
CA THR A 265 30.06 -28.06 2.05
C THR A 265 29.71 -26.74 2.72
N ALA A 266 30.23 -25.60 2.22
CA ALA A 266 29.92 -24.28 2.73
C ALA A 266 28.44 -23.92 2.41
N ALA A 267 27.99 -24.18 1.18
CA ALA A 267 26.59 -23.98 0.79
C ALA A 267 25.65 -24.76 1.73
N ARG A 268 25.92 -26.03 1.99
CA ARG A 268 25.09 -26.86 2.90
C ARG A 268 25.02 -26.26 4.30
N LYS A 269 26.16 -25.78 4.83
CA LYS A 269 26.20 -25.12 6.15
C LYS A 269 25.31 -23.89 6.22
N ASP A 270 25.33 -23.05 5.18
CA ASP A 270 24.48 -21.86 5.11
C ASP A 270 22.99 -22.22 4.99
N LEU A 271 22.64 -23.25 4.20
CA LEU A 271 21.26 -23.75 4.12
C LEU A 271 20.78 -24.31 5.48
N ASP A 272 21.63 -25.08 6.18
CA ASP A 272 21.31 -25.59 7.52
C ASP A 272 21.09 -24.40 8.49
N HIS A 273 21.90 -23.34 8.39
CA HIS A 273 21.71 -22.13 9.20
C HIS A 273 20.41 -21.40 8.85
N ALA A 274 20.08 -21.24 7.57
CA ALA A 274 18.81 -20.63 7.13
C ALA A 274 17.58 -21.40 7.68
N VAL A 275 17.68 -22.73 7.81
CA VAL A 275 16.65 -23.55 8.45
C VAL A 275 16.53 -23.23 9.95
N THR A 276 17.65 -23.00 10.67
CA THR A 276 17.59 -22.60 12.08
C THR A 276 16.95 -21.23 12.27
N LEU A 277 17.00 -20.37 11.25
CA LEU A 277 16.36 -19.04 11.22
C LEU A 277 14.90 -19.08 10.76
N GLY A 278 14.32 -20.26 10.53
CA GLY A 278 12.88 -20.44 10.31
C GLY A 278 12.46 -20.83 8.89
N LEU A 279 13.38 -20.98 7.94
CA LEU A 279 13.03 -21.52 6.63
C LEU A 279 12.79 -23.03 6.71
N THR A 280 11.86 -23.54 5.92
CA THR A 280 11.61 -24.99 5.86
C THR A 280 12.61 -25.69 4.95
N ARG A 281 13.06 -26.87 5.34
CA ARG A 281 13.96 -27.69 4.50
C ARG A 281 13.32 -28.06 3.16
N ALA A 282 12.00 -28.18 3.14
CA ALA A 282 11.23 -28.44 1.91
C ALA A 282 11.37 -27.29 0.90
N ALA A 283 11.32 -26.04 1.36
CA ALA A 283 11.51 -24.86 0.50
C ALA A 283 12.92 -24.77 -0.11
N LEU A 284 13.91 -25.36 0.56
CA LEU A 284 15.33 -25.34 0.14
C LEU A 284 15.78 -26.66 -0.51
N SER A 285 14.85 -27.60 -0.79
CA SER A 285 15.16 -28.97 -1.25
C SER A 285 16.03 -28.97 -2.51
N GLU A 286 15.75 -28.12 -3.48
CA GLU A 286 16.51 -28.04 -4.74
C GLU A 286 17.98 -27.62 -4.51
N LEU A 287 18.22 -26.66 -3.61
CA LEU A 287 19.58 -26.24 -3.26
C LEU A 287 20.32 -27.33 -2.46
N TYR A 288 19.62 -28.07 -1.59
CA TYR A 288 20.21 -29.22 -0.90
C TYR A 288 20.63 -30.36 -1.85
N GLU A 289 19.86 -30.59 -2.92
CA GLU A 289 20.25 -31.57 -3.94
C GLU A 289 21.55 -31.19 -4.65
N GLN A 290 21.73 -29.89 -4.94
CA GLN A 290 22.96 -29.36 -5.55
C GLN A 290 24.20 -29.47 -4.61
N CYS A 291 23.97 -29.64 -3.31
CA CYS A 291 25.02 -29.84 -2.32
C CYS A 291 25.53 -31.34 -2.25
N LYS A 292 24.87 -32.24 -2.95
CA LYS A 292 25.32 -33.67 -3.07
C LYS A 292 26.44 -33.79 -4.11
#